data_cde2eea7793dfa50e8e3523bf0c4bc23
#
_entry.id   cde2eea7793dfa50e8e3523bf0c4bc23
#
_cell.length_a   1.000
_cell.length_b   1.000
_cell.length_c   1.000
_cell.angle_alpha   90.00
_cell.angle_beta   90.00
_cell.angle_gamma   90.00
#
_symmetry.space_group_name_H-M   'P 1'
#
loop_
_entity.id
_entity.type
_entity.pdbx_description
1 polymer ?
#
loop_
_entity_poly.entity_id
_entity_poly.type
_entity_poly.pdbx_seq_one_letter_code
_entity_poly.pdbx_strand_id
1 'polypeptide(L)'
;MKKFSSLLHNLILTPSRNTKIKLLQDYFKILDINRAYALAILSDQLSFQFIKASKLRELVYEQVDQHLFDYSYDYVGDLAETISLIWPTNIEAKSQNLSSLIENIKKIKKSEINTEFSKVLSELSNNERWTLIKICTGGLRIGVSERLVKTALADLYNKSVNEIEEIWHGLEFPYENLFQWLRNETSKPKIDFKKLFHPMMLANPIDEEKDFKRLNASEFQAEYKWDGIRVQLM
;
A
#
# COMPACT_ATOMS: atom_id res chain seq x y z
N MET A 1 7.97 0.18 -13.12
CA MET A 1 6.61 -0.33 -12.90
C MET A 1 6.58 -1.85 -12.86
N LYS A 2 7.12 -2.57 -13.85
CA LYS A 2 7.08 -4.04 -13.98
C LYS A 2 7.43 -4.83 -12.71
N LYS A 3 8.55 -4.50 -12.03
CA LYS A 3 8.95 -5.20 -10.79
C LYS A 3 7.93 -5.05 -9.66
N PHE A 4 7.33 -3.86 -9.53
CA PHE A 4 6.32 -3.61 -8.51
C PHE A 4 5.00 -4.32 -8.80
N SER A 5 4.55 -4.33 -10.06
CA SER A 5 3.36 -5.10 -10.48
C SER A 5 3.54 -6.60 -10.24
N SER A 6 4.73 -7.14 -10.55
CA SER A 6 5.05 -8.54 -10.27
C SER A 6 5.03 -8.82 -8.75
N LEU A 7 5.54 -7.91 -7.92
CA LEU A 7 5.45 -8.03 -6.47
C LEU A 7 3.99 -8.11 -6.02
N LEU A 8 3.13 -7.16 -6.43
CA LEU A 8 1.72 -7.12 -6.02
C LEU A 8 0.97 -8.39 -6.44
N HIS A 9 1.20 -8.83 -7.67
CA HIS A 9 0.60 -10.07 -8.18
C HIS A 9 0.99 -11.29 -7.35
N ASN A 10 2.27 -11.46 -7.04
CA ASN A 10 2.76 -12.55 -6.20
C ASN A 10 2.24 -12.49 -4.75
N LEU A 11 2.08 -11.28 -4.20
CA LEU A 11 1.53 -11.08 -2.85
C LEU A 11 0.07 -11.52 -2.74
N ILE A 12 -0.72 -11.35 -3.80
CA ILE A 12 -2.12 -11.80 -3.84
C ILE A 12 -2.20 -13.32 -3.94
N LEU A 13 -1.38 -13.91 -4.79
CA LEU A 13 -1.41 -15.34 -5.07
C LEU A 13 -0.94 -16.22 -3.90
N THR A 14 -0.22 -15.66 -2.93
CA THR A 14 0.25 -16.44 -1.78
C THR A 14 -0.53 -16.14 -0.50
N PRO A 15 -1.12 -17.15 0.17
CA PRO A 15 -1.71 -16.99 1.49
C PRO A 15 -0.64 -16.97 2.61
N SER A 16 0.55 -17.49 2.37
CA SER A 16 1.60 -17.66 3.37
C SER A 16 2.18 -16.30 3.82
N ARG A 17 2.06 -15.99 5.11
CA ARG A 17 2.64 -14.79 5.73
C ARG A 17 4.15 -14.72 5.53
N ASN A 18 4.86 -15.81 5.75
CA ASN A 18 6.32 -15.85 5.64
C ASN A 18 6.79 -15.67 4.18
N THR A 19 6.05 -16.24 3.22
CA THR A 19 6.33 -16.03 1.80
C THR A 19 6.11 -14.57 1.41
N LYS A 20 5.06 -13.91 1.91
CA LYS A 20 4.83 -12.47 1.70
C LYS A 20 5.98 -11.62 2.25
N ILE A 21 6.46 -11.92 3.46
CA ILE A 21 7.63 -11.23 4.05
C ILE A 21 8.84 -11.37 3.12
N LYS A 22 9.13 -12.58 2.65
CA LYS A 22 10.27 -12.81 1.75
C LYS A 22 10.15 -12.04 0.42
N LEU A 23 8.97 -12.02 -0.19
CA LEU A 23 8.71 -11.25 -1.41
C LEU A 23 8.95 -9.75 -1.19
N LEU A 24 8.50 -9.20 -0.07
CA LEU A 24 8.74 -7.81 0.30
C LEU A 24 10.24 -7.54 0.53
N GLN A 25 10.93 -8.42 1.26
CA GLN A 25 12.38 -8.31 1.49
C GLN A 25 13.15 -8.29 0.16
N ASP A 26 12.85 -9.22 -0.76
CA ASP A 26 13.52 -9.31 -2.05
C ASP A 26 13.30 -8.07 -2.91
N TYR A 27 12.12 -7.45 -2.81
CA TYR A 27 11.86 -6.18 -3.47
C TYR A 27 12.62 -5.00 -2.83
N PHE A 28 12.60 -4.88 -1.51
CA PHE A 28 13.24 -3.76 -0.79
C PHE A 28 14.77 -3.83 -0.73
N LYS A 29 15.39 -4.94 -1.12
CA LYS A 29 16.84 -5.02 -1.36
C LYS A 29 17.32 -4.12 -2.49
N ILE A 30 16.43 -3.76 -3.42
CA ILE A 30 16.76 -2.92 -4.57
C ILE A 30 16.87 -1.46 -4.10
N LEU A 31 18.06 -0.88 -4.30
CA LEU A 31 18.37 0.49 -3.86
C LEU A 31 18.06 1.50 -4.97
N ASP A 32 16.78 1.78 -5.21
CA ASP A 32 16.34 2.83 -6.13
C ASP A 32 15.17 3.64 -5.56
N ILE A 33 14.82 4.75 -6.23
CA ILE A 33 13.73 5.63 -5.81
C ILE A 33 12.36 4.91 -5.81
N ASN A 34 12.19 3.87 -6.61
CA ASN A 34 10.93 3.13 -6.67
C ASN A 34 10.59 2.46 -5.35
N ARG A 35 11.59 2.12 -4.50
CA ARG A 35 11.35 1.55 -3.16
C ARG A 35 10.58 2.52 -2.24
N ALA A 36 10.84 3.83 -2.34
CA ALA A 36 10.13 4.83 -1.54
C ALA A 36 8.66 4.93 -1.96
N TYR A 37 8.38 4.94 -3.26
CA TYR A 37 7.01 4.90 -3.77
C TYR A 37 6.30 3.59 -3.42
N ALA A 38 6.99 2.46 -3.56
CA ALA A 38 6.45 1.17 -3.16
C ALA A 38 6.11 1.12 -1.66
N LEU A 39 7.01 1.64 -0.81
CA LEU A 39 6.78 1.73 0.63
C LEU A 39 5.55 2.60 0.93
N ALA A 40 5.46 3.78 0.34
CA ALA A 40 4.33 4.69 0.51
C ALA A 40 2.98 4.07 0.08
N ILE A 41 2.99 3.32 -1.04
CA ILE A 41 1.80 2.64 -1.56
C ILE A 41 1.40 1.46 -0.66
N LEU A 42 2.35 0.62 -0.27
CA LEU A 42 2.10 -0.58 0.54
C LEU A 42 1.69 -0.27 1.99
N SER A 43 2.05 0.90 2.49
CA SER A 43 1.72 1.39 3.83
C SER A 43 0.58 2.40 3.87
N ASP A 44 -0.10 2.60 2.73
CA ASP A 44 -1.20 3.57 2.59
C ASP A 44 -0.82 5.02 2.95
N GLN A 45 0.47 5.34 2.86
CA GLN A 45 0.99 6.69 3.10
C GLN A 45 0.95 7.58 1.84
N LEU A 46 0.81 6.96 0.66
CA LEU A 46 0.59 7.68 -0.57
C LEU A 46 -0.92 7.98 -0.69
N SER A 47 -1.35 9.13 -0.16
CA SER A 47 -2.72 9.61 -0.40
C SER A 47 -2.88 9.98 -1.89
N PHE A 48 -3.23 8.99 -2.70
CA PHE A 48 -3.29 9.10 -4.15
C PHE A 48 -4.57 8.48 -4.71
N GLN A 49 -5.71 9.08 -4.37
CA GLN A 49 -6.97 8.77 -5.04
C GLN A 49 -7.14 9.71 -6.25
N PHE A 50 -6.54 9.31 -7.38
CA PHE A 50 -6.50 10.12 -8.58
C PHE A 50 -7.82 10.10 -9.36
N ILE A 51 -8.46 8.92 -9.45
CA ILE A 51 -9.66 8.72 -10.24
C ILE A 51 -10.71 7.93 -9.44
N LYS A 52 -11.96 8.37 -9.53
CA LYS A 52 -13.08 7.64 -8.94
C LYS A 52 -13.46 6.44 -9.82
N ALA A 53 -13.98 5.38 -9.19
CA ALA A 53 -14.45 4.20 -9.90
C ALA A 53 -15.51 4.49 -10.99
N SER A 54 -16.42 5.44 -10.74
CA SER A 54 -17.41 5.88 -11.73
C SER A 54 -16.74 6.48 -12.96
N LYS A 55 -15.77 7.37 -12.77
CA LYS A 55 -15.05 8.00 -13.87
C LYS A 55 -14.21 7.01 -14.67
N LEU A 56 -13.64 6.02 -13.98
CA LEU A 56 -12.90 4.94 -14.64
C LEU A 56 -13.82 4.09 -15.54
N ARG A 57 -15.06 3.82 -15.10
CA ARG A 57 -16.07 3.13 -15.95
C ARG A 57 -16.42 3.93 -17.20
N GLU A 58 -16.63 5.25 -17.08
CA GLU A 58 -16.85 6.12 -18.23
C GLU A 58 -15.72 5.99 -19.26
N LEU A 59 -14.45 6.03 -18.79
CA LEU A 59 -13.30 5.84 -19.67
C LEU A 59 -13.30 4.50 -20.40
N VAL A 60 -13.72 3.44 -19.72
CA VAL A 60 -13.78 2.10 -20.33
C VAL A 60 -14.86 2.05 -21.40
N TYR A 61 -16.04 2.64 -21.16
CA TYR A 61 -17.11 2.70 -22.15
C TYR A 61 -16.74 3.49 -23.42
N GLU A 62 -15.76 4.40 -23.33
CA GLU A 62 -15.20 5.09 -24.51
C GLU A 62 -14.29 4.17 -25.35
N GLN A 63 -13.78 3.08 -24.78
CA GLN A 63 -12.77 2.21 -25.39
C GLN A 63 -13.29 0.81 -25.75
N VAL A 64 -14.33 0.32 -25.05
CA VAL A 64 -14.85 -1.03 -25.13
C VAL A 64 -16.37 -0.98 -25.17
N ASP A 65 -17.01 -1.94 -25.85
CA ASP A 65 -18.46 -2.10 -25.82
C ASP A 65 -18.97 -2.21 -24.37
N GLN A 66 -20.00 -1.42 -24.05
CA GLN A 66 -20.53 -1.33 -22.69
C GLN A 66 -21.08 -2.67 -22.20
N HIS A 67 -21.81 -3.42 -23.03
CA HIS A 67 -22.37 -4.71 -22.63
C HIS A 67 -21.27 -5.74 -22.36
N LEU A 68 -20.22 -5.74 -23.20
CA LEU A 68 -19.05 -6.59 -22.98
C LEU A 68 -18.39 -6.29 -21.65
N PHE A 69 -18.22 -5.00 -21.32
CA PHE A 69 -17.65 -4.59 -20.02
C PHE A 69 -18.54 -5.03 -18.87
N ASP A 70 -19.83 -4.74 -18.91
CA ASP A 70 -20.76 -5.02 -17.81
C ASP A 70 -20.83 -6.52 -17.51
N TYR A 71 -20.99 -7.38 -18.53
CA TYR A 71 -20.94 -8.84 -18.35
C TYR A 71 -19.59 -9.35 -17.83
N SER A 72 -18.49 -8.79 -18.32
CA SER A 72 -17.16 -9.16 -17.85
C SER A 72 -16.95 -8.76 -16.37
N TYR A 73 -17.44 -7.58 -16.00
CA TYR A 73 -17.36 -7.12 -14.61
C TYR A 73 -18.24 -7.93 -13.66
N ASP A 74 -19.43 -8.30 -14.08
CA ASP A 74 -20.33 -9.16 -13.29
C ASP A 74 -19.71 -10.55 -13.04
N TYR A 75 -18.95 -11.06 -14.02
CA TYR A 75 -18.26 -12.33 -13.90
C TYR A 75 -17.01 -12.25 -13.03
N VAL A 76 -16.16 -11.26 -13.23
CA VAL A 76 -14.85 -11.10 -12.55
C VAL A 76 -15.01 -10.54 -11.15
N GLY A 77 -15.93 -9.59 -10.94
CA GLY A 77 -16.19 -8.96 -9.63
C GLY A 77 -15.17 -7.93 -9.17
N ASP A 78 -14.09 -7.68 -9.91
CA ASP A 78 -13.06 -6.68 -9.59
C ASP A 78 -12.85 -5.72 -10.77
N LEU A 79 -13.07 -4.42 -10.50
CA LEU A 79 -13.01 -3.39 -11.52
C LEU A 79 -11.62 -3.28 -12.18
N ALA A 80 -10.56 -3.33 -11.38
CA ALA A 80 -9.19 -3.18 -11.90
C ALA A 80 -8.79 -4.39 -12.74
N GLU A 81 -9.16 -5.59 -12.31
CA GLU A 81 -8.89 -6.82 -13.04
C GLU A 81 -9.66 -6.85 -14.36
N THR A 82 -10.97 -6.60 -14.33
CA THR A 82 -11.79 -6.54 -15.54
C THR A 82 -11.19 -5.58 -16.56
N ILE A 83 -10.94 -4.33 -16.16
CA ILE A 83 -10.38 -3.32 -17.07
C ILE A 83 -9.01 -3.75 -17.59
N SER A 84 -8.15 -4.30 -16.75
CA SER A 84 -6.81 -4.70 -17.16
C SER A 84 -6.81 -5.78 -18.25
N LEU A 85 -7.81 -6.65 -18.24
CA LEU A 85 -7.94 -7.75 -19.19
C LEU A 85 -8.59 -7.33 -20.51
N ILE A 86 -9.62 -6.47 -20.48
CA ILE A 86 -10.39 -6.12 -21.68
C ILE A 86 -9.92 -4.83 -22.36
N TRP A 87 -9.06 -4.05 -21.73
CA TRP A 87 -8.55 -2.80 -22.30
C TRP A 87 -7.82 -3.06 -23.62
N PRO A 88 -8.11 -2.33 -24.69
CA PRO A 88 -7.47 -2.52 -25.99
C PRO A 88 -5.96 -2.35 -25.90
N THR A 89 -5.22 -3.35 -26.35
CA THR A 89 -3.75 -3.34 -26.33
C THR A 89 -3.24 -3.24 -27.77
N ASN A 90 -3.26 -2.03 -28.32
CA ASN A 90 -2.83 -1.77 -29.69
C ASN A 90 -1.39 -1.27 -29.82
N ILE A 91 -0.69 -1.12 -28.69
CA ILE A 91 0.64 -0.53 -28.61
C ILE A 91 1.53 -1.49 -27.80
N GLU A 92 2.79 -1.66 -28.21
CA GLU A 92 3.77 -2.37 -27.41
C GLU A 92 3.94 -1.70 -26.05
N ALA A 93 3.84 -2.48 -24.98
CA ALA A 93 3.95 -1.98 -23.62
C ALA A 93 5.33 -1.35 -23.39
N LYS A 94 5.36 -0.09 -23.01
CA LYS A 94 6.58 0.65 -22.66
C LYS A 94 6.92 0.43 -21.20
N SER A 95 8.13 -0.02 -20.93
CA SER A 95 8.61 -0.13 -19.56
C SER A 95 8.79 1.26 -18.96
N GLN A 96 8.05 1.55 -17.89
CA GLN A 96 8.13 2.80 -17.15
C GLN A 96 8.57 2.54 -15.69
N ASN A 97 9.25 3.51 -15.10
CA ASN A 97 9.54 3.48 -13.66
C ASN A 97 8.29 3.82 -12.86
N LEU A 98 8.11 3.18 -11.71
CA LEU A 98 6.97 3.44 -10.81
C LEU A 98 6.92 4.93 -10.40
N SER A 99 8.07 5.48 -9.99
CA SER A 99 8.20 6.88 -9.59
C SER A 99 7.78 7.85 -10.69
N SER A 100 8.34 7.68 -11.90
CA SER A 100 8.03 8.54 -13.04
C SER A 100 6.56 8.45 -13.43
N LEU A 101 5.98 7.25 -13.41
CA LEU A 101 4.58 7.05 -13.74
C LEU A 101 3.66 7.78 -12.75
N ILE A 102 3.89 7.62 -11.44
CA ILE A 102 3.09 8.29 -10.41
C ILE A 102 3.21 9.82 -10.53
N GLU A 103 4.43 10.34 -10.70
CA GLU A 103 4.63 11.79 -10.83
C GLU A 103 4.01 12.36 -12.11
N ASN A 104 4.02 11.61 -13.21
CA ASN A 104 3.35 12.04 -14.44
C ASN A 104 1.83 12.09 -14.25
N ILE A 105 1.24 11.06 -13.62
CA ILE A 105 -0.20 11.02 -13.36
C ILE A 105 -0.63 12.17 -12.44
N LYS A 106 0.13 12.50 -11.40
CA LYS A 106 -0.16 13.65 -10.52
C LYS A 106 -0.24 14.99 -11.26
N LYS A 107 0.43 15.11 -12.40
CA LYS A 107 0.44 16.33 -13.21
C LYS A 107 -0.75 16.45 -14.18
N ILE A 108 -1.50 15.39 -14.40
CA ILE A 108 -2.65 15.37 -15.31
C ILE A 108 -3.74 16.30 -14.75
N LYS A 109 -4.18 17.25 -15.55
CA LYS A 109 -5.28 18.14 -15.18
C LYS A 109 -6.61 17.41 -15.24
N LYS A 110 -7.57 17.84 -14.42
CA LYS A 110 -8.91 17.22 -14.38
C LYS A 110 -9.61 17.20 -15.74
N SER A 111 -9.39 18.23 -16.56
CA SER A 111 -9.95 18.33 -17.92
C SER A 111 -9.33 17.35 -18.93
N GLU A 112 -8.13 16.85 -18.64
CA GLU A 112 -7.33 16.02 -19.55
C GLU A 112 -7.32 14.53 -19.11
N ILE A 113 -8.01 14.20 -18.00
CA ILE A 113 -7.98 12.85 -17.43
C ILE A 113 -8.38 11.80 -18.47
N ASN A 114 -9.47 12.00 -19.22
CA ASN A 114 -9.94 11.01 -20.18
C ASN A 114 -8.84 10.67 -21.20
N THR A 115 -8.26 11.68 -21.82
CA THR A 115 -7.27 11.49 -22.88
C THR A 115 -5.94 10.97 -22.35
N GLU A 116 -5.37 11.65 -21.35
CA GLU A 116 -4.02 11.31 -20.87
C GLU A 116 -4.00 10.01 -20.05
N PHE A 117 -5.01 9.76 -19.23
CA PHE A 117 -5.07 8.53 -18.46
C PHE A 117 -5.34 7.31 -19.32
N SER A 118 -6.24 7.43 -20.33
CA SER A 118 -6.47 6.36 -21.32
C SER A 118 -5.20 6.02 -22.11
N LYS A 119 -4.42 7.04 -22.49
CA LYS A 119 -3.13 6.84 -23.14
C LYS A 119 -2.16 6.08 -22.24
N VAL A 120 -2.04 6.48 -20.96
CA VAL A 120 -1.21 5.76 -19.99
C VAL A 120 -1.65 4.31 -19.85
N LEU A 121 -2.95 4.03 -19.72
CA LEU A 121 -3.46 2.67 -19.62
C LEU A 121 -3.14 1.83 -20.87
N SER A 122 -3.17 2.42 -22.05
CA SER A 122 -2.88 1.74 -23.32
C SER A 122 -1.38 1.39 -23.49
N GLU A 123 -0.49 2.15 -22.85
CA GLU A 123 0.97 1.93 -22.89
C GLU A 123 1.46 0.88 -21.86
N LEU A 124 0.61 0.41 -20.94
CA LEU A 124 0.95 -0.52 -19.88
C LEU A 124 0.56 -1.96 -20.24
N SER A 125 1.33 -2.93 -19.76
CA SER A 125 0.94 -4.34 -19.76
C SER A 125 -0.26 -4.58 -18.82
N ASN A 126 -0.97 -5.70 -18.98
CA ASN A 126 -2.14 -6.03 -18.16
C ASN A 126 -1.85 -5.93 -16.65
N ASN A 127 -0.76 -6.52 -16.18
CA ASN A 127 -0.39 -6.49 -14.77
C ASN A 127 -0.05 -5.07 -14.28
N GLU A 128 0.62 -4.26 -15.10
CA GLU A 128 0.96 -2.88 -14.76
C GLU A 128 -0.28 -2.00 -14.76
N ARG A 129 -1.19 -2.21 -15.69
CA ARG A 129 -2.50 -1.54 -15.79
C ARG A 129 -3.35 -1.83 -14.56
N TRP A 130 -3.48 -3.11 -14.19
CA TRP A 130 -4.16 -3.54 -12.98
C TRP A 130 -3.58 -2.84 -11.73
N THR A 131 -2.26 -2.89 -11.60
CA THR A 131 -1.55 -2.25 -10.48
C THR A 131 -1.82 -0.75 -10.42
N LEU A 132 -1.73 -0.06 -11.55
CA LEU A 132 -1.98 1.38 -11.61
C LEU A 132 -3.42 1.73 -11.23
N ILE A 133 -4.40 1.01 -11.73
CA ILE A 133 -5.81 1.22 -11.40
C ILE A 133 -6.04 1.04 -9.90
N LYS A 134 -5.48 -0.01 -9.29
CA LYS A 134 -5.56 -0.24 -7.83
C LYS A 134 -4.98 0.93 -7.03
N ILE A 135 -3.82 1.44 -7.43
CA ILE A 135 -3.19 2.61 -6.79
C ILE A 135 -4.08 3.84 -6.94
N CYS A 136 -4.55 4.12 -8.16
CA CYS A 136 -5.30 5.34 -8.47
C CYS A 136 -6.71 5.37 -7.87
N THR A 137 -7.29 4.22 -7.57
CA THR A 137 -8.63 4.11 -6.95
C THR A 137 -8.59 3.96 -5.43
N GLY A 138 -7.40 3.85 -4.83
CA GLY A 138 -7.24 3.66 -3.37
C GLY A 138 -7.67 2.27 -2.87
N GLY A 139 -7.72 1.28 -3.76
CA GLY A 139 -8.25 -0.06 -3.44
C GLY A 139 -7.21 -1.18 -3.52
N LEU A 140 -6.02 -1.03 -2.94
CA LEU A 140 -4.93 -1.99 -3.14
C LEU A 140 -5.29 -3.42 -2.70
N ARG A 141 -5.87 -3.61 -1.53
CA ARG A 141 -6.43 -4.87 -0.97
C ARG A 141 -5.67 -6.16 -1.35
N ILE A 142 -4.35 -6.16 -1.19
CA ILE A 142 -3.45 -7.27 -1.55
C ILE A 142 -3.16 -8.22 -0.39
N GLY A 143 -3.88 -8.10 0.73
CA GLY A 143 -3.66 -8.90 1.93
C GLY A 143 -2.29 -8.65 2.59
N VAL A 144 -1.77 -7.42 2.47
CA VAL A 144 -0.57 -6.93 3.15
C VAL A 144 -0.98 -5.75 4.03
N SER A 145 -0.68 -5.84 5.31
CA SER A 145 -0.86 -4.74 6.26
C SER A 145 0.42 -3.93 6.37
N GLU A 146 0.30 -2.68 6.79
CA GLU A 146 1.45 -1.83 7.10
C GLU A 146 2.43 -2.52 8.07
N ARG A 147 1.91 -3.21 9.10
CA ARG A 147 2.74 -3.96 10.04
C ARG A 147 3.54 -5.08 9.36
N LEU A 148 2.97 -5.74 8.35
CA LEU A 148 3.71 -6.77 7.60
C LEU A 148 4.87 -6.17 6.80
N VAL A 149 4.69 -4.98 6.24
CA VAL A 149 5.76 -4.23 5.54
C VAL A 149 6.86 -3.85 6.51
N LYS A 150 6.51 -3.31 7.69
CA LYS A 150 7.47 -3.00 8.77
C LYS A 150 8.24 -4.23 9.21
N THR A 151 7.56 -5.38 9.38
CA THR A 151 8.19 -6.66 9.71
C THR A 151 9.19 -7.07 8.64
N ALA A 152 8.83 -6.98 7.37
CA ALA A 152 9.73 -7.34 6.27
C ALA A 152 10.99 -6.45 6.23
N LEU A 153 10.85 -5.15 6.50
CA LEU A 153 11.99 -4.23 6.60
C LEU A 153 12.85 -4.53 7.82
N ALA A 154 12.24 -4.76 8.99
CA ALA A 154 12.95 -5.10 10.22
C ALA A 154 13.80 -6.35 10.05
N ASP A 155 13.20 -7.44 9.55
CA ASP A 155 13.89 -8.70 9.30
C ASP A 155 15.01 -8.55 8.25
N LEU A 156 14.77 -7.77 7.17
CA LEU A 156 15.74 -7.54 6.10
C LEU A 156 17.03 -6.86 6.62
N TYR A 157 16.87 -5.89 7.51
CA TYR A 157 17.97 -5.06 8.01
C TYR A 157 18.41 -5.40 9.43
N ASN A 158 17.91 -6.50 10.00
CA ASN A 158 18.19 -6.94 11.35
C ASN A 158 17.92 -5.85 12.41
N LYS A 159 16.74 -5.25 12.33
CA LYS A 159 16.21 -4.24 13.25
C LYS A 159 14.99 -4.77 14.00
N SER A 160 14.65 -4.13 15.11
CA SER A 160 13.37 -4.40 15.79
C SER A 160 12.20 -3.75 15.06
N VAL A 161 11.09 -4.48 14.92
CA VAL A 161 9.84 -3.92 14.40
C VAL A 161 9.36 -2.74 15.26
N ASN A 162 9.53 -2.84 16.58
CA ASN A 162 9.15 -1.79 17.52
C ASN A 162 9.94 -0.49 17.29
N GLU A 163 11.24 -0.57 16.97
CA GLU A 163 12.05 0.61 16.65
C GLU A 163 11.56 1.31 15.37
N ILE A 164 11.09 0.53 14.37
CA ILE A 164 10.51 1.09 13.16
C ILE A 164 9.14 1.72 13.48
N GLU A 165 8.30 1.06 14.29
CA GLU A 165 6.99 1.59 14.68
C GLU A 165 7.10 2.90 15.46
N GLU A 166 8.08 3.03 16.35
CA GLU A 166 8.32 4.27 17.11
C GLU A 166 8.54 5.50 16.21
N ILE A 167 9.26 5.34 15.10
CA ILE A 167 9.59 6.47 14.21
C ILE A 167 8.60 6.62 13.05
N TRP A 168 7.73 5.65 12.82
CA TRP A 168 6.96 5.51 11.60
C TRP A 168 6.12 6.72 11.22
N HIS A 169 5.38 7.25 12.18
CA HIS A 169 4.50 8.39 11.96
C HIS A 169 5.20 9.73 11.75
N GLY A 170 6.49 9.80 12.03
CA GLY A 170 7.31 10.98 11.79
C GLY A 170 8.22 10.88 10.58
N LEU A 171 8.07 9.81 9.79
CA LEU A 171 8.83 9.64 8.58
C LEU A 171 8.21 10.45 7.43
N GLU A 172 9.06 11.16 6.70
CA GLU A 172 8.67 11.92 5.53
C GLU A 172 9.13 11.22 4.25
N PHE A 173 8.27 11.28 3.21
CA PHE A 173 8.66 10.84 1.87
C PHE A 173 9.83 11.70 1.34
N PRO A 174 10.86 11.11 0.74
CA PRO A 174 10.98 9.73 0.23
C PRO A 174 11.62 8.72 1.20
N TYR A 175 11.50 8.89 2.52
CA TYR A 175 11.98 7.98 3.56
C TYR A 175 13.49 7.75 3.59
N GLU A 176 14.28 8.70 3.10
CA GLU A 176 15.73 8.53 2.99
C GLU A 176 16.37 8.30 4.35
N ASN A 177 15.96 9.05 5.38
CA ASN A 177 16.45 8.87 6.75
C ASN A 177 16.15 7.48 7.31
N LEU A 178 14.97 6.90 6.98
CA LEU A 178 14.63 5.53 7.34
C LEU A 178 15.60 4.54 6.68
N PHE A 179 15.76 4.65 5.37
CA PHE A 179 16.58 3.69 4.62
C PHE A 179 18.08 3.79 4.97
N GLN A 180 18.59 4.98 5.26
CA GLN A 180 19.96 5.17 5.73
C GLN A 180 20.17 4.54 7.11
N TRP A 181 19.24 4.76 8.04
CA TRP A 181 19.29 4.12 9.36
C TRP A 181 19.17 2.60 9.28
N LEU A 182 18.26 2.09 8.48
CA LEU A 182 18.11 0.65 8.27
C LEU A 182 19.41 0.00 7.77
N ARG A 183 20.17 0.68 6.91
CA ARG A 183 21.48 0.23 6.41
C ARG A 183 22.64 0.50 7.38
N ASN A 184 22.38 1.04 8.56
CA ASN A 184 23.40 1.45 9.54
C ASN A 184 24.34 2.57 9.04
N GLU A 185 23.92 3.39 8.09
CA GLU A 185 24.67 4.54 7.59
C GLU A 185 24.50 5.77 8.49
N THR A 186 23.38 5.85 9.20
CA THR A 186 23.06 6.92 10.15
C THR A 186 22.51 6.36 11.46
N SER A 187 22.45 7.20 12.49
CA SER A 187 21.72 6.91 13.73
C SER A 187 20.20 6.87 13.47
N LYS A 188 19.45 6.25 14.39
CA LYS A 188 17.97 6.23 14.35
C LYS A 188 17.42 7.65 14.19
N PRO A 189 16.49 7.89 13.27
CA PRO A 189 15.88 9.20 13.08
C PRO A 189 15.29 9.74 14.37
N LYS A 190 15.64 10.97 14.72
CA LYS A 190 15.04 11.67 15.87
C LYS A 190 13.73 12.29 15.42
N ILE A 191 12.66 11.92 16.09
CA ILE A 191 11.32 12.40 15.78
C ILE A 191 10.78 13.17 16.97
N ASP A 192 10.11 14.29 16.71
CA ASP A 192 9.43 15.05 17.75
C ASP A 192 8.10 14.37 18.12
N PHE A 193 8.15 13.52 19.12
CA PHE A 193 7.00 12.74 19.57
C PHE A 193 5.83 13.61 20.07
N LYS A 194 6.05 14.88 20.40
CA LYS A 194 4.99 15.76 20.88
C LYS A 194 3.97 16.15 19.81
N LYS A 195 4.34 15.98 18.54
CA LYS A 195 3.52 16.35 17.37
C LYS A 195 3.03 15.16 16.56
N LEU A 196 3.20 13.95 17.08
CA LEU A 196 2.92 12.75 16.32
C LEU A 196 1.79 11.93 16.94
N PHE A 197 1.02 11.31 16.06
CA PHE A 197 0.08 10.28 16.45
C PHE A 197 0.83 9.09 17.05
N HIS A 198 0.53 8.75 18.30
CA HIS A 198 1.07 7.57 18.94
C HIS A 198 0.29 6.32 18.53
N PRO A 199 0.98 5.21 18.18
CA PRO A 199 0.29 3.96 17.90
C PRO A 199 -0.54 3.54 19.11
N MET A 200 -1.79 3.15 18.86
CA MET A 200 -2.66 2.63 19.90
C MET A 200 -2.14 1.29 20.42
N MET A 201 -2.14 1.11 21.73
CA MET A 201 -1.87 -0.18 22.33
C MET A 201 -2.97 -1.17 21.92
N LEU A 202 -2.57 -2.37 21.51
CA LEU A 202 -3.49 -3.44 21.20
C LEU A 202 -3.87 -4.16 22.49
N ALA A 203 -5.18 -4.28 22.75
CA ALA A 203 -5.67 -5.09 23.85
C ALA A 203 -5.50 -6.59 23.52
N ASN A 204 -5.04 -7.34 24.49
CA ASN A 204 -5.03 -8.80 24.43
C ASN A 204 -6.25 -9.34 25.20
N PRO A 205 -6.88 -10.42 24.75
CA PRO A 205 -7.94 -11.06 25.53
C PRO A 205 -7.36 -11.62 26.83
N ILE A 206 -8.12 -11.52 27.91
CA ILE A 206 -7.81 -12.15 29.19
C ILE A 206 -8.41 -13.55 29.20
N ASP A 207 -7.60 -14.56 29.52
CA ASP A 207 -8.05 -15.91 29.85
C ASP A 207 -8.34 -15.93 31.37
N GLU A 208 -9.62 -15.92 31.73
CA GLU A 208 -10.05 -15.80 33.13
C GLU A 208 -9.46 -16.92 34.02
N GLU A 209 -9.35 -18.13 33.51
CA GLU A 209 -8.82 -19.26 34.30
C GLU A 209 -7.32 -19.18 34.55
N LYS A 210 -6.55 -18.67 33.62
CA LYS A 210 -5.09 -18.63 33.68
C LYS A 210 -4.58 -17.27 34.14
N ASP A 211 -5.13 -16.18 33.63
CA ASP A 211 -4.55 -14.85 33.82
C ASP A 211 -4.94 -14.29 35.18
N PHE A 212 -6.16 -14.48 35.68
CA PHE A 212 -6.54 -13.99 37.01
C PHE A 212 -5.74 -14.62 38.17
N LYS A 213 -5.10 -15.76 37.92
CA LYS A 213 -4.20 -16.38 38.91
C LYS A 213 -2.83 -15.70 38.97
N ARG A 214 -2.45 -14.96 37.92
CA ARG A 214 -1.14 -14.33 37.77
C ARG A 214 -1.16 -12.82 37.89
N LEU A 215 -2.30 -12.20 37.54
CA LEU A 215 -2.44 -10.75 37.50
C LEU A 215 -2.84 -10.25 38.90
N ASN A 216 -2.05 -9.33 39.44
CA ASN A 216 -2.36 -8.65 40.67
C ASN A 216 -3.26 -7.44 40.36
N ALA A 217 -4.50 -7.43 40.87
CA ALA A 217 -5.47 -6.38 40.60
C ALA A 217 -4.97 -4.95 40.90
N SER A 218 -4.04 -4.79 41.84
CA SER A 218 -3.45 -3.49 42.17
C SER A 218 -2.53 -2.91 41.09
N GLU A 219 -2.10 -3.72 40.10
CA GLU A 219 -1.23 -3.30 39.02
C GLU A 219 -2.01 -2.90 37.75
N PHE A 220 -3.36 -2.99 37.78
CA PHE A 220 -4.23 -2.79 36.63
C PHE A 220 -5.32 -1.78 36.94
N GLN A 221 -5.70 -1.05 35.89
CA GLN A 221 -6.87 -0.19 35.91
C GLN A 221 -7.98 -0.83 35.06
N ALA A 222 -9.19 -0.93 35.62
CA ALA A 222 -10.35 -1.42 34.88
C ALA A 222 -11.10 -0.22 34.26
N GLU A 223 -11.38 -0.34 32.97
CA GLU A 223 -12.11 0.68 32.20
C GLU A 223 -13.18 0.04 31.34
N TYR A 224 -14.28 0.77 31.08
CA TYR A 224 -15.26 0.35 30.11
C TYR A 224 -14.67 0.42 28.70
N LYS A 225 -14.80 -0.63 27.93
CA LYS A 225 -14.45 -0.63 26.52
C LYS A 225 -15.62 -0.10 25.70
N TRP A 226 -15.52 1.14 25.28
CA TRP A 226 -16.49 1.75 24.39
C TRP A 226 -16.20 1.38 22.93
N ASP A 227 -17.24 1.07 22.17
CA ASP A 227 -17.13 0.92 20.71
C ASP A 227 -17.33 2.30 20.07
N GLY A 228 -16.24 2.85 19.53
CA GLY A 228 -16.24 4.20 19.00
C GLY A 228 -14.95 4.56 18.26
N ILE A 229 -14.94 5.77 17.71
CA ILE A 229 -13.76 6.33 17.02
C ILE A 229 -12.69 6.66 18.06
N ARG A 230 -11.48 6.15 17.82
CA ARG A 230 -10.32 6.49 18.65
C ARG A 230 -9.73 7.81 18.17
N VAL A 231 -9.52 8.75 19.07
CA VAL A 231 -8.94 10.06 18.79
C VAL A 231 -7.77 10.33 19.73
N GLN A 232 -6.79 11.07 19.24
CA GLN A 232 -5.73 11.67 20.06
C GLN A 232 -5.82 13.19 19.91
N LEU A 233 -5.80 13.89 21.03
CA LEU A 233 -5.69 15.35 21.07
C LEU A 233 -4.21 15.69 21.29
N MET A 234 -3.66 16.54 20.42
CA MET A 234 -2.27 16.99 20.47
C MET A 234 -2.22 18.51 20.61
#